data_66ac8cb575fdb484986483e0307c0ad8
#
_entry.id   66ac8cb575fdb484986483e0307c0ad8
#
_cell.length_a   1.000
_cell.length_b   1.000
_cell.length_c   1.000
_cell.angle_alpha   90.00
_cell.angle_beta   90.00
_cell.angle_gamma   90.00
#
_symmetry.space_group_name_H-M   'P 1'
#
loop_
_entity.id
_entity.type
_entity.pdbx_description
1 polymer ?
#
loop_
_entity_poly.entity_id
_entity_poly.type
_entity_poly.pdbx_seq_one_letter_code
_entity_poly.pdbx_strand_id
1 'polypeptide(L)'
;MPHSAVVKWGRRDEMKHQYQDGTLCLYFEGEFDNLSVMKLKEPSIRLIEQYRPRVLKLDFEKVSFVDSTGIGYVLARYKQMKKAGGETIVCNLS
;
A
#
# COMPACT_ATOMS: atom_id res chain seq x y z
N MET A 1 10.41 4.71 22.58
CA MET A 1 9.90 4.88 22.13
C MET A 1 9.35 4.48 21.48
N PRO A 2 8.88 4.22 21.38
CA PRO A 2 8.39 3.60 20.42
C PRO A 2 8.26 4.33 19.37
N HIS A 3 8.57 4.51 18.78
CA HIS A 3 8.31 5.07 17.88
C HIS A 3 7.42 4.67 17.20
N SER A 4 6.87 4.84 17.39
CA SER A 4 5.71 4.25 16.96
C SER A 4 5.36 4.50 15.53
N ALA A 5 5.52 5.62 15.01
CA ALA A 5 5.18 5.92 13.62
C ALA A 5 6.42 6.22 12.82
N VAL A 6 6.56 5.59 11.67
CA VAL A 6 7.64 5.85 10.75
C VAL A 6 7.04 6.23 9.41
N VAL A 7 7.31 7.45 8.97
CA VAL A 7 6.86 7.91 7.66
C VAL A 7 8.07 8.01 6.76
N LYS A 8 8.01 7.32 5.64
CA LYS A 8 9.08 7.32 4.67
C LYS A 8 8.63 7.96 3.38
N TRP A 9 9.49 8.81 2.84
CA TRP A 9 9.26 9.46 1.56
C TRP A 9 10.23 8.88 0.57
N GLY A 10 9.73 8.13 -0.40
CA GLY A 10 10.57 7.59 -1.44
C GLY A 10 10.85 8.62 -2.51
N ARG A 11 11.43 8.16 -3.60
CA ARG A 11 11.61 8.98 -4.77
C ARG A 11 10.25 9.29 -5.35
N ARG A 12 10.17 10.24 -6.30
CA ARG A 12 8.90 10.71 -6.77
C ARG A 12 8.03 9.61 -7.39
N ASP A 13 8.63 8.52 -7.86
CA ASP A 13 7.88 7.41 -8.42
C ASP A 13 7.63 6.31 -7.41
N GLU A 14 7.89 6.56 -6.13
CA GLU A 14 7.64 5.62 -5.06
C GLU A 14 6.51 6.12 -4.19
N MET A 15 5.79 5.18 -3.61
CA MET A 15 4.71 5.54 -2.70
C MET A 15 5.25 5.87 -1.32
N LYS A 16 4.49 6.66 -0.60
CA LYS A 16 4.77 6.92 0.80
C LYS A 16 4.19 5.80 1.65
N HIS A 17 4.79 5.56 2.79
CA HIS A 17 4.24 4.57 3.70
C HIS A 17 4.48 4.97 5.14
N GLN A 18 3.68 4.40 6.02
CA GLN A 18 3.79 4.61 7.46
C GLN A 18 3.50 3.28 8.14
N TYR A 19 4.33 2.93 9.12
CA TYR A 19 4.09 1.71 9.89
C TYR A 19 3.95 2.09 11.36
N GLN A 20 2.86 1.61 11.99
CA GLN A 20 2.61 1.89 13.39
C GLN A 20 1.75 0.79 13.98
N ASP A 21 2.21 0.19 15.07
CA ASP A 21 1.43 -0.77 15.86
C ASP A 21 0.81 -1.88 15.03
N GLY A 22 1.60 -2.45 14.16
CA GLY A 22 1.16 -3.59 13.35
C GLY A 22 0.39 -3.21 12.10
N THR A 23 0.20 -1.94 11.84
CA THR A 23 -0.51 -1.47 10.65
C THR A 23 0.47 -0.78 9.70
N LEU A 24 0.56 -1.29 8.49
CA LEU A 24 1.32 -0.65 7.42
C LEU A 24 0.33 0.06 6.52
N CYS A 25 0.49 1.38 6.39
CA CYS A 25 -0.35 2.16 5.51
C CYS A 25 0.45 2.58 4.29
N LEU A 26 -0.11 2.33 3.11
CA LEU A 26 0.49 2.75 1.85
C LEU A 26 -0.36 3.87 1.28
N TYR A 27 0.28 4.98 0.92
CA TYR A 27 -0.41 6.16 0.40
C TYR A 27 -0.12 6.28 -1.09
N PHE A 28 -1.17 6.34 -1.88
CA PHE A 28 -1.05 6.46 -3.33
C PHE A 28 -1.49 7.85 -3.76
N GLU A 29 -1.02 8.27 -4.93
CA GLU A 29 -1.28 9.61 -5.39
C GLU A 29 -1.35 9.62 -6.91
N GLY A 30 -2.30 10.41 -7.46
CA GLY A 30 -2.43 10.56 -8.89
C GLY A 30 -3.25 9.44 -9.53
N GLU A 31 -2.85 9.03 -10.71
CA GLU A 31 -3.55 7.98 -11.45
C GLU A 31 -3.01 6.62 -11.04
N PHE A 32 -3.90 5.72 -10.66
CA PHE A 32 -3.52 4.39 -10.25
C PHE A 32 -3.81 3.43 -11.38
N ASP A 33 -2.95 3.43 -12.36
CA ASP A 33 -3.12 2.72 -13.62
C ASP A 33 -1.97 1.75 -13.85
N ASN A 34 -1.90 1.20 -15.04
CA ASN A 34 -0.90 0.20 -15.38
C ASN A 34 0.53 0.68 -15.12
N LEU A 35 0.84 1.93 -15.47
CA LEU A 35 2.19 2.45 -15.27
C LEU A 35 2.54 2.58 -13.78
N SER A 36 1.59 3.10 -12.99
CA SER A 36 1.80 3.21 -11.55
C SER A 36 2.00 1.84 -10.92
N VAL A 37 1.14 0.90 -11.29
CA VAL A 37 1.20 -0.45 -10.71
C VAL A 37 2.54 -1.10 -11.02
N MET A 38 3.04 -0.93 -12.25
CA MET A 38 4.35 -1.48 -12.62
C MET A 38 5.46 -0.98 -11.72
N LYS A 39 5.38 0.29 -11.31
CA LYS A 39 6.40 0.89 -10.46
C LYS A 39 6.23 0.52 -9.00
N LEU A 40 5.00 0.34 -8.55
CA LEU A 40 4.70 0.21 -7.13
C LEU A 40 4.61 -1.23 -6.65
N LYS A 41 4.47 -2.17 -7.56
CA LYS A 41 4.24 -3.56 -7.19
C LYS A 41 5.36 -4.11 -6.32
N GLU A 42 6.60 -4.06 -6.82
CA GLU A 42 7.73 -4.62 -6.09
C GLU A 42 8.01 -3.89 -4.77
N PRO A 43 8.04 -2.56 -4.75
CA PRO A 43 8.23 -1.86 -3.48
C PRO A 43 7.18 -2.21 -2.44
N SER A 44 5.91 -2.37 -2.84
CA SER A 44 4.88 -2.69 -1.86
C SER A 44 5.01 -4.11 -1.34
N ILE A 45 5.39 -5.06 -2.21
CA ILE A 45 5.63 -6.43 -1.77
C ILE A 45 6.75 -6.46 -0.74
N ARG A 46 7.84 -5.74 -1.01
CA ARG A 46 8.98 -5.70 -0.10
C ARG A 46 8.63 -5.07 1.24
N LEU A 47 7.83 -4.01 1.23
CA LEU A 47 7.41 -3.37 2.49
C LEU A 47 6.58 -4.32 3.34
N ILE A 48 5.67 -5.05 2.71
CA ILE A 48 4.86 -6.02 3.43
C ILE A 48 5.74 -7.12 4.02
N GLU A 49 6.71 -7.58 3.26
CA GLU A 49 7.64 -8.62 3.74
C GLU A 49 8.54 -8.09 4.86
N GLN A 50 8.94 -6.84 4.76
CA GLN A 50 9.81 -6.23 5.75
C GLN A 50 9.10 -6.03 7.09
N TYR A 51 7.91 -5.47 7.06
CA TYR A 51 7.20 -5.11 8.28
C TYR A 51 6.31 -6.22 8.82
N ARG A 52 5.89 -7.12 7.98
CA ARG A 52 4.98 -8.21 8.36
C ARG A 52 3.79 -7.68 9.15
N PRO A 53 3.05 -6.72 8.59
CA PRO A 53 1.97 -6.09 9.34
C PRO A 53 0.82 -7.05 9.55
N ARG A 54 0.04 -6.80 10.61
CA ARG A 54 -1.22 -7.50 10.80
C ARG A 54 -2.30 -6.91 9.93
N VAL A 55 -2.20 -5.60 9.66
CA VAL A 55 -3.16 -4.88 8.85
C VAL A 55 -2.41 -4.11 7.79
N LEU A 56 -2.83 -4.24 6.55
CA LEU A 56 -2.35 -3.44 5.44
C LEU A 56 -3.46 -2.48 5.06
N LYS A 57 -3.16 -1.20 5.12
CA LYS A 57 -4.11 -0.16 4.80
C LYS A 57 -3.69 0.52 3.51
N LEU A 58 -4.58 0.54 2.54
CA LEU A 58 -4.31 1.15 1.23
C LEU A 58 -5.14 2.42 1.13
N ASP A 59 -4.46 3.55 1.14
CA ASP A 59 -5.12 4.86 1.21
C ASP A 59 -5.13 5.52 -0.16
N PHE A 60 -6.33 5.74 -0.68
CA PHE A 60 -6.56 6.27 -2.01
C PHE A 60 -7.05 7.71 -2.00
N GLU A 61 -6.89 8.42 -0.91
CA GLU A 61 -7.43 9.78 -0.78
C GLU A 61 -6.97 10.69 -1.91
N LYS A 62 -5.71 10.58 -2.29
CA LYS A 62 -5.13 11.46 -3.31
C LYS A 62 -5.09 10.83 -4.69
N VAL A 63 -5.82 9.76 -4.87
CA VAL A 63 -5.88 9.08 -6.17
C VAL A 63 -7.06 9.64 -6.95
N SER A 64 -6.79 10.06 -8.18
CA SER A 64 -7.80 10.65 -9.04
C SER A 64 -8.47 9.65 -9.97
N PHE A 65 -7.86 8.50 -10.18
CA PHE A 65 -8.36 7.53 -11.14
C PHE A 65 -7.78 6.15 -10.86
N VAL A 66 -8.63 5.12 -10.97
CA VAL A 66 -8.21 3.72 -10.78
C VAL A 66 -8.74 2.93 -11.97
N ASP A 67 -7.88 2.22 -12.68
CA ASP A 67 -8.32 1.34 -13.76
C ASP A 67 -8.33 -0.12 -13.28
N SER A 68 -8.61 -1.04 -14.20
CA SER A 68 -8.70 -2.45 -13.85
C SER A 68 -7.37 -3.02 -13.37
N THR A 69 -6.25 -2.49 -13.85
CA THR A 69 -4.93 -2.92 -13.38
C THR A 69 -4.73 -2.52 -11.93
N GLY A 70 -5.20 -1.31 -11.58
CA GLY A 70 -5.14 -0.85 -10.19
C GLY A 70 -5.98 -1.71 -9.27
N ILE A 71 -7.16 -2.12 -9.73
CA ILE A 71 -8.02 -3.02 -8.97
C ILE A 71 -7.33 -4.36 -8.79
N GLY A 72 -6.67 -4.86 -9.85
CA GLY A 72 -5.90 -6.09 -9.75
C GLY A 72 -4.78 -6.02 -8.72
N TYR A 73 -4.12 -4.87 -8.64
CA TYR A 73 -3.09 -4.66 -7.64
C TYR A 73 -3.67 -4.80 -6.23
N VAL A 74 -4.82 -4.17 -5.98
CA VAL A 74 -5.46 -4.24 -4.67
C VAL A 74 -5.81 -5.69 -4.31
N LEU A 75 -6.37 -6.42 -5.27
CA LEU A 75 -6.73 -7.82 -5.03
C LEU A 75 -5.49 -8.67 -4.76
N ALA A 76 -4.39 -8.41 -5.45
CA ALA A 76 -3.16 -9.16 -5.22
C ALA A 76 -2.60 -8.90 -3.83
N ARG A 77 -2.67 -7.66 -3.37
CA ARG A 77 -2.21 -7.34 -2.00
C ARG A 77 -3.11 -7.97 -0.97
N TYR A 78 -4.42 -7.98 -1.23
CA TYR A 78 -5.36 -8.66 -0.35
C TYR A 78 -5.00 -10.14 -0.21
N LYS A 79 -4.70 -10.81 -1.32
CA LYS A 79 -4.35 -12.21 -1.29
C LYS A 79 -3.02 -12.44 -0.57
N GLN A 80 -2.06 -11.56 -0.78
CA GLN A 80 -0.77 -11.64 -0.10
C GLN A 80 -0.96 -11.56 1.42
N MET A 81 -1.77 -10.61 1.87
CA MET A 81 -2.03 -10.45 3.30
C MET A 81 -2.79 -11.63 3.86
N LYS A 82 -3.77 -12.12 3.14
CA LYS A 82 -4.56 -13.25 3.61
C LYS A 82 -3.70 -14.49 3.79
N LYS A 83 -2.78 -14.73 2.88
CA LYS A 83 -1.84 -15.83 2.99
C LYS A 83 -0.98 -15.72 4.24
N ALA A 84 -0.65 -14.52 4.64
CA ALA A 84 0.17 -14.27 5.81
C ALA A 84 -0.66 -14.17 7.10
N GLY A 85 -1.97 -14.36 7.01
CA GLY A 85 -2.84 -14.29 8.18
C GLY A 85 -3.25 -12.90 8.59
N GLY A 86 -3.09 -11.92 7.70
CA GLY A 86 -3.43 -10.54 8.01
C GLY A 86 -4.67 -10.05 7.29
N GLU A 87 -4.94 -8.77 7.42
CA GLU A 87 -6.11 -8.12 6.85
C GLU A 87 -5.69 -6.97 5.95
N THR A 88 -6.54 -6.65 4.99
CA THR A 88 -6.35 -5.50 4.11
C THR A 88 -7.56 -4.59 4.21
N ILE A 89 -7.29 -3.31 4.37
CA ILE A 89 -8.33 -2.28 4.43
C ILE A 89 -8.06 -1.30 3.31
N VAL A 90 -9.07 -1.01 2.51
CA VAL A 90 -8.99 0.02 1.48
C VAL A 90 -9.78 1.21 1.99
N CYS A 91 -9.18 2.39 2.00
CA CYS A 91 -9.85 3.56 2.51
C CYS A 91 -9.75 4.73 1.55
N ASN A 92 -10.72 5.63 1.65
CA ASN A 92 -10.80 6.86 0.86
C ASN A 92 -10.87 6.60 -0.63
N LEU A 93 -11.49 5.49 -1.01
CA LEU A 93 -11.74 5.19 -2.42
C LEU A 93 -13.03 5.87 -2.82
N SER A 94 -12.97 6.75 -3.81
CA SER A 94 -14.15 7.47 -4.25
C SER A 94 -14.82 6.83 -5.47
#